data_e11b5646a3cda001dd4313d17dcb2eac
#
_entry.id   e11b5646a3cda001dd4313d17dcb2eac
#
_cell.length_a   1.000
_cell.length_b   1.000
_cell.length_c   1.000
_cell.angle_alpha   90.00
_cell.angle_beta   90.00
_cell.angle_gamma   90.00
#
_symmetry.space_group_name_H-M   'P 1'
#
loop_
_entity.id
_entity.type
_entity.pdbx_description
1 polymer ?
#
loop_
_entity_poly.entity_id
_entity_poly.type
_entity_poly.pdbx_seq_one_letter_code
_entity_poly.pdbx_strand_id
1 'polypeptide(L)'
;MEIYIKLFEVLFPVFFVVGIGYYLGKKNPKIDTTFITTFAANVGTPSMIIYALNPLNISFDVFKNYFGYYLIAIACFCLVGTIFLFLQNTKDIIRELPPLIMPNTGNMGLPICLFAYGSQGLGVSAAVSALIILCHFTLGVFLADRRFSLNVILKSPPFYAIIIAIILLYYDLELPGFVE
;
A
#
# COMPACT_ATOMS: atom_id res chain seq x y z
N MET A 1 -12.23 27.12 8.87
CA MET A 1 -12.63 27.08 7.45
C MET A 1 -11.46 26.59 6.57
N GLU A 2 -10.24 27.05 6.77
CA GLU A 2 -9.03 26.61 6.03
C GLU A 2 -8.77 25.11 6.06
N ILE A 3 -8.97 24.45 7.22
CA ILE A 3 -8.75 23.00 7.35
C ILE A 3 -9.67 22.20 6.43
N TYR A 4 -10.93 22.59 6.31
CA TYR A 4 -11.90 21.90 5.45
C TYR A 4 -11.58 22.09 3.96
N ILE A 5 -11.12 23.28 3.57
CA ILE A 5 -10.70 23.56 2.20
C ILE A 5 -9.49 22.70 1.85
N LYS A 6 -8.47 22.68 2.71
CA LYS A 6 -7.27 21.86 2.51
C LYS A 6 -7.58 20.36 2.46
N LEU A 7 -8.50 19.89 3.32
CA LEU A 7 -8.96 18.51 3.29
C LEU A 7 -9.65 18.17 1.97
N PHE A 8 -10.50 19.10 1.47
CA PHE A 8 -11.17 18.93 0.19
C PHE A 8 -10.16 18.92 -0.98
N GLU A 9 -9.18 19.81 -1.00
CA GLU A 9 -8.13 19.86 -2.00
C GLU A 9 -7.32 18.56 -2.09
N VAL A 10 -7.04 17.93 -0.95
CA VAL A 10 -6.32 16.65 -0.87
C VAL A 10 -7.19 15.48 -1.32
N LEU A 11 -8.44 15.42 -0.89
CA LEU A 11 -9.30 14.26 -1.12
C LEU A 11 -10.00 14.31 -2.49
N PHE A 12 -10.33 15.52 -2.99
CA PHE A 12 -11.09 15.69 -4.22
C PHE A 12 -10.47 14.99 -5.44
N PRO A 13 -9.17 15.12 -5.74
CA PRO A 13 -8.57 14.45 -6.90
C PRO A 13 -8.75 12.93 -6.86
N VAL A 14 -8.56 12.32 -5.69
CA VAL A 14 -8.70 10.86 -5.50
C VAL A 14 -10.14 10.42 -5.73
N PHE A 15 -11.09 11.05 -5.05
CA PHE A 15 -12.51 10.69 -5.18
C PHE A 15 -13.09 11.06 -6.56
N PHE A 16 -12.57 12.08 -7.20
CA PHE A 16 -12.97 12.46 -8.55
C PHE A 16 -12.62 11.35 -9.56
N VAL A 17 -11.40 10.82 -9.51
CA VAL A 17 -11.00 9.69 -10.36
C VAL A 17 -11.82 8.43 -10.05
N VAL A 18 -12.06 8.14 -8.77
CA VAL A 18 -12.95 7.03 -8.36
C VAL A 18 -14.36 7.22 -8.90
N GLY A 19 -14.89 8.45 -8.85
CA GLY A 19 -16.20 8.81 -9.39
C GLY A 19 -16.31 8.60 -10.90
N ILE A 20 -15.26 8.98 -11.65
CA ILE A 20 -15.18 8.69 -13.10
C ILE A 20 -15.20 7.18 -13.35
N GLY A 21 -14.38 6.42 -12.62
CA GLY A 21 -14.34 4.96 -12.72
C GLY A 21 -15.70 4.32 -12.42
N TYR A 22 -16.39 4.77 -11.38
CA TYR A 22 -17.73 4.33 -11.04
C TYR A 22 -18.75 4.62 -12.16
N TYR A 23 -18.74 5.85 -12.70
CA TYR A 23 -19.62 6.25 -13.79
C TYR A 23 -19.42 5.39 -15.05
N LEU A 24 -18.15 5.20 -15.45
CA LEU A 24 -17.80 4.38 -16.61
C LEU A 24 -18.19 2.91 -16.41
N GLY A 25 -17.93 2.35 -15.23
CA GLY A 25 -18.30 0.99 -14.88
C GLY A 25 -19.82 0.78 -14.87
N LYS A 26 -20.58 1.76 -14.36
CA LYS A 26 -22.06 1.72 -14.42
C LYS A 26 -22.59 1.78 -15.85
N LYS A 27 -21.94 2.58 -16.72
CA LYS A 27 -22.32 2.70 -18.12
C LYS A 27 -21.97 1.45 -18.93
N ASN A 28 -20.88 0.77 -18.57
CA ASN A 28 -20.36 -0.41 -19.24
C ASN A 28 -20.11 -1.55 -18.24
N PRO A 29 -21.14 -2.21 -17.72
CA PRO A 29 -21.00 -3.22 -16.66
C PRO A 29 -20.23 -4.48 -17.08
N LYS A 30 -19.97 -4.66 -18.37
CA LYS A 30 -19.20 -5.79 -18.93
C LYS A 30 -17.72 -5.44 -19.21
N ILE A 31 -17.27 -4.25 -18.79
CA ILE A 31 -15.88 -3.84 -19.02
C ILE A 31 -14.94 -4.79 -18.24
N ASP A 32 -14.00 -5.42 -18.94
CA ASP A 32 -12.99 -6.22 -18.30
C ASP A 32 -11.84 -5.31 -17.80
N THR A 33 -11.74 -5.18 -16.50
CA THR A 33 -10.70 -4.39 -15.83
C THR A 33 -9.45 -5.20 -15.49
N THR A 34 -9.42 -6.51 -15.81
CA THR A 34 -8.34 -7.42 -15.42
C THR A 34 -6.98 -6.94 -15.93
N PHE A 35 -6.90 -6.50 -17.18
CA PHE A 35 -5.65 -5.96 -17.73
C PHE A 35 -5.16 -4.74 -16.95
N ILE A 36 -6.07 -3.78 -16.67
CA ILE A 36 -5.72 -2.53 -15.96
C ILE A 36 -5.26 -2.84 -14.55
N THR A 37 -5.98 -3.69 -13.82
CA THR A 37 -5.62 -4.06 -12.45
C THR A 37 -4.32 -4.86 -12.40
N THR A 38 -4.10 -5.76 -13.35
CA THR A 38 -2.85 -6.54 -13.46
C THR A 38 -1.66 -5.65 -13.81
N PHE A 39 -1.83 -4.71 -14.74
CA PHE A 39 -0.81 -3.74 -15.09
C PHE A 39 -0.48 -2.83 -13.89
N ALA A 40 -1.50 -2.29 -13.22
CA ALA A 40 -1.31 -1.46 -12.03
C ALA A 40 -0.57 -2.22 -10.90
N ALA A 41 -0.90 -3.49 -10.68
CA ALA A 41 -0.27 -4.31 -9.65
C ALA A 41 1.18 -4.71 -9.99
N ASN A 42 1.45 -5.05 -11.25
CA ASN A 42 2.73 -5.64 -11.65
C ASN A 42 3.74 -4.62 -12.18
N VAL A 43 3.29 -3.46 -12.62
CA VAL A 43 4.14 -2.38 -13.16
C VAL A 43 3.97 -1.11 -12.33
N GLY A 44 2.76 -0.62 -12.17
CA GLY A 44 2.49 0.65 -11.49
C GLY A 44 2.94 0.64 -10.03
N THR A 45 2.53 -0.37 -9.26
CA THR A 45 2.91 -0.48 -7.84
C THR A 45 4.42 -0.62 -7.63
N PRO A 46 5.15 -1.50 -8.34
CA PRO A 46 6.60 -1.58 -8.26
C PRO A 46 7.31 -0.25 -8.59
N SER A 47 6.92 0.38 -9.68
CA SER A 47 7.50 1.67 -10.10
C SER A 47 7.28 2.75 -9.05
N MET A 48 6.08 2.82 -8.48
CA MET A 48 5.73 3.79 -7.45
C MET A 48 6.49 3.55 -6.14
N ILE A 49 6.75 2.30 -5.76
CA ILE A 49 7.55 1.95 -4.58
C ILE A 49 8.99 2.41 -4.77
N ILE A 50 9.61 2.10 -5.91
CA ILE A 50 11.00 2.50 -6.20
C ILE A 50 11.12 4.03 -6.21
N TYR A 51 10.20 4.72 -6.87
CA TYR A 51 10.18 6.19 -6.91
C TYR A 51 9.99 6.80 -5.52
N ALA A 52 9.03 6.32 -4.74
CA ALA A 52 8.68 6.88 -3.45
C ALA A 52 9.74 6.63 -2.37
N LEU A 53 10.45 5.50 -2.44
CA LEU A 53 11.57 5.16 -1.54
C LEU A 53 12.94 5.63 -2.08
N ASN A 54 12.95 6.59 -3.02
CA ASN A 54 14.19 7.23 -3.45
C ASN A 54 14.82 8.02 -2.28
N PRO A 55 16.16 8.02 -2.11
CA PRO A 55 16.87 8.83 -1.11
C PRO A 55 16.54 10.32 -1.10
N LEU A 56 16.14 10.88 -2.25
CA LEU A 56 15.66 12.28 -2.36
C LEU A 56 14.35 12.54 -1.60
N ASN A 57 13.53 11.51 -1.40
CA ASN A 57 12.22 11.63 -0.73
C ASN A 57 12.28 11.26 0.75
N ILE A 58 13.13 10.31 1.12
CA ILE A 58 13.19 9.76 2.48
C ILE A 58 14.59 9.23 2.78
N SER A 59 15.08 9.40 4.00
CA SER A 59 16.33 8.77 4.46
C SER A 59 16.09 7.35 4.97
N PHE A 60 17.15 6.52 4.96
CA PHE A 60 17.06 5.15 5.46
C PHE A 60 16.65 5.06 6.93
N ASP A 61 17.11 6.00 7.77
CA ASP A 61 16.75 6.04 9.20
C ASP A 61 15.25 6.33 9.39
N VAL A 62 14.70 7.26 8.61
CA VAL A 62 13.26 7.57 8.63
C VAL A 62 12.47 6.35 8.15
N PHE A 63 12.88 5.71 7.05
CA PHE A 63 12.28 4.47 6.56
C PHE A 63 12.25 3.39 7.64
N LYS A 64 13.41 3.10 8.26
CA LYS A 64 13.54 2.08 9.31
C LYS A 64 12.61 2.33 10.49
N ASN A 65 12.54 3.59 10.95
CA ASN A 65 11.70 3.96 12.08
C ASN A 65 10.22 3.79 11.78
N TYR A 66 9.72 4.31 10.66
CA TYR A 66 8.30 4.18 10.28
C TYR A 66 7.93 2.74 9.95
N PHE A 67 8.80 2.00 9.29
CA PHE A 67 8.62 0.58 9.05
C PHE A 67 8.49 -0.19 10.37
N GLY A 68 9.37 0.09 11.35
CA GLY A 68 9.34 -0.52 12.67
C GLY A 68 8.08 -0.17 13.47
N TYR A 69 7.68 1.10 13.51
CA TYR A 69 6.45 1.53 14.18
C TYR A 69 5.22 0.88 13.58
N TYR A 70 5.16 0.77 12.26
CA TYR A 70 4.03 0.16 11.60
C TYR A 70 3.98 -1.36 11.77
N LEU A 71 5.13 -2.02 11.94
CA LEU A 71 5.17 -3.44 12.29
C LEU A 71 4.52 -3.70 13.66
N ILE A 72 4.76 -2.82 14.63
CA ILE A 72 4.09 -2.86 15.93
C ILE A 72 2.59 -2.58 15.77
N ALA A 73 2.22 -1.58 14.97
CA ALA A 73 0.83 -1.24 14.72
C ALA A 73 0.05 -2.40 14.10
N ILE A 74 0.62 -3.11 13.12
CA ILE A 74 0.00 -4.32 12.53
C ILE A 74 -0.22 -5.41 13.59
N ALA A 75 0.75 -5.65 14.48
CA ALA A 75 0.59 -6.61 15.56
C ALA A 75 -0.59 -6.22 16.49
N CYS A 76 -0.70 -4.92 16.81
CA CYS A 76 -1.85 -4.41 17.57
C CYS A 76 -3.17 -4.56 16.80
N PHE A 77 -3.20 -4.26 15.50
CA PHE A 77 -4.41 -4.45 14.68
C PHE A 77 -4.82 -5.91 14.57
N CYS A 78 -3.86 -6.83 14.45
CA CYS A 78 -4.14 -8.27 14.49
C CYS A 78 -4.81 -8.68 15.81
N LEU A 79 -4.29 -8.20 16.93
CA LEU A 79 -4.83 -8.49 18.26
C LEU A 79 -6.24 -7.92 18.42
N VAL A 80 -6.42 -6.63 18.16
CA VAL A 80 -7.72 -5.94 18.29
C VAL A 80 -8.73 -6.50 17.29
N GLY A 81 -8.34 -6.72 16.03
CA GLY A 81 -9.20 -7.31 15.00
C GLY A 81 -9.65 -8.72 15.36
N THR A 82 -8.76 -9.54 15.91
CA THR A 82 -9.11 -10.89 16.36
C THR A 82 -10.11 -10.85 17.53
N ILE A 83 -9.87 -9.98 18.52
CA ILE A 83 -10.80 -9.78 19.64
C ILE A 83 -12.16 -9.31 19.14
N PHE A 84 -12.18 -8.34 18.22
CA PHE A 84 -13.41 -7.80 17.65
C PHE A 84 -14.22 -8.89 16.92
N LEU A 85 -13.59 -9.69 16.07
CA LEU A 85 -14.26 -10.78 15.35
C LEU A 85 -14.74 -11.89 16.29
N PHE A 86 -13.99 -12.17 17.35
CA PHE A 86 -14.39 -13.11 18.38
C PHE A 86 -15.66 -12.64 19.11
N LEU A 87 -15.72 -11.36 19.49
CA LEU A 87 -16.91 -10.77 20.13
C LEU A 87 -18.13 -10.73 19.21
N GLN A 88 -17.92 -10.63 17.89
CA GLN A 88 -18.98 -10.69 16.88
C GLN A 88 -19.47 -12.13 16.60
N ASN A 89 -18.93 -13.14 17.27
CA ASN A 89 -19.21 -14.56 17.00
C ASN A 89 -18.99 -14.95 15.52
N THR A 90 -17.97 -14.35 14.87
CA THR A 90 -17.64 -14.63 13.49
C THR A 90 -17.24 -16.09 13.29
N LYS A 91 -17.83 -16.76 12.30
CA LYS A 91 -17.60 -18.19 12.05
C LYS A 91 -16.19 -18.53 11.58
N ASP A 92 -15.56 -17.65 10.83
CA ASP A 92 -14.20 -17.83 10.27
C ASP A 92 -13.34 -16.57 10.49
N ILE A 93 -12.82 -16.43 11.72
CA ILE A 93 -11.99 -15.28 12.11
C ILE A 93 -10.77 -15.15 11.20
N ILE A 94 -10.15 -16.27 10.81
CA ILE A 94 -8.93 -16.27 10.00
C ILE A 94 -9.19 -15.66 8.63
N ARG A 95 -10.34 -15.92 8.03
CA ARG A 95 -10.72 -15.40 6.72
C ARG A 95 -11.13 -13.92 6.75
N GLU A 96 -11.79 -13.51 7.82
CA GLU A 96 -12.31 -12.15 7.96
C GLU A 96 -11.28 -11.15 8.53
N LEU A 97 -10.16 -11.65 9.07
CA LEU A 97 -9.14 -10.82 9.69
C LEU A 97 -8.35 -9.94 8.67
N PRO A 98 -7.87 -10.45 7.49
CA PRO A 98 -7.06 -9.65 6.58
C PRO A 98 -7.68 -8.32 6.14
N PRO A 99 -8.95 -8.24 5.72
CA PRO A 99 -9.55 -6.96 5.33
C PRO A 99 -9.69 -5.95 6.47
N LEU A 100 -9.68 -6.39 7.73
CA LEU A 100 -9.72 -5.50 8.89
C LEU A 100 -8.36 -4.90 9.24
N ILE A 101 -7.27 -5.64 9.04
CA ILE A 101 -5.94 -5.27 9.51
C ILE A 101 -5.02 -4.73 8.42
N MET A 102 -5.40 -4.91 7.15
CA MET A 102 -4.59 -4.50 6.00
C MET A 102 -5.24 -3.33 5.25
N PRO A 103 -4.90 -2.06 5.62
CA PRO A 103 -5.44 -0.87 4.96
C PRO A 103 -4.92 -0.72 3.52
N ASN A 104 -5.69 -0.02 2.70
CA ASN A 104 -5.32 0.29 1.32
C ASN A 104 -4.31 1.45 1.28
N THR A 105 -3.08 1.18 1.71
CA THR A 105 -2.02 2.18 1.78
C THR A 105 -1.42 2.51 0.41
N GLY A 106 -1.32 1.54 -0.49
CA GLY A 106 -0.77 1.73 -1.82
C GLY A 106 -1.66 2.60 -2.71
N ASN A 107 -2.89 2.17 -2.98
CA ASN A 107 -3.74 2.86 -3.96
C ASN A 107 -4.37 4.15 -3.43
N MET A 108 -4.62 4.25 -2.13
CA MET A 108 -5.22 5.45 -1.52
C MET A 108 -4.25 6.21 -0.63
N GLY A 109 -3.46 5.52 0.18
CA GLY A 109 -2.56 6.16 1.13
C GLY A 109 -1.47 6.99 0.45
N LEU A 110 -0.79 6.46 -0.55
CA LEU A 110 0.28 7.16 -1.27
C LEU A 110 -0.20 8.48 -1.90
N PRO A 111 -1.26 8.52 -2.73
CA PRO A 111 -1.75 9.77 -3.31
C PRO A 111 -2.20 10.79 -2.26
N ILE A 112 -2.90 10.34 -1.22
CA ILE A 112 -3.39 11.24 -0.16
C ILE A 112 -2.21 11.87 0.59
N CYS A 113 -1.19 11.08 0.94
CA CYS A 113 0.01 11.59 1.62
C CYS A 113 0.83 12.52 0.72
N LEU A 114 0.93 12.21 -0.58
CA LEU A 114 1.57 13.09 -1.56
C LEU A 114 0.87 14.45 -1.62
N PHE A 115 -0.45 14.49 -1.74
CA PHE A 115 -1.21 15.73 -1.81
C PHE A 115 -1.20 16.52 -0.50
N ALA A 116 -1.19 15.82 0.66
CA ALA A 116 -1.21 16.47 1.97
C ALA A 116 0.16 16.99 2.41
N TYR A 117 1.24 16.28 2.12
CA TYR A 117 2.56 16.50 2.71
C TYR A 117 3.69 16.52 1.67
N GLY A 118 3.39 16.50 0.37
CA GLY A 118 4.39 16.50 -0.70
C GLY A 118 5.25 15.22 -0.73
N SER A 119 6.47 15.33 -1.29
CA SER A 119 7.38 14.19 -1.48
C SER A 119 7.78 13.51 -0.16
N GLN A 120 7.93 14.26 0.93
CA GLN A 120 8.23 13.68 2.25
C GLN A 120 7.08 12.79 2.75
N GLY A 121 5.83 13.23 2.58
CA GLY A 121 4.65 12.41 2.91
C GLY A 121 4.55 11.17 2.05
N LEU A 122 4.89 11.28 0.76
CA LEU A 122 4.97 10.14 -0.14
C LEU A 122 6.00 9.12 0.34
N GLY A 123 7.22 9.55 0.70
CA GLY A 123 8.28 8.68 1.20
C GLY A 123 7.87 7.92 2.47
N VAL A 124 7.32 8.63 3.47
CA VAL A 124 6.83 8.00 4.71
C VAL A 124 5.70 6.99 4.43
N SER A 125 4.73 7.38 3.61
CA SER A 125 3.62 6.47 3.26
C SER A 125 4.08 5.28 2.44
N ALA A 126 5.14 5.41 1.65
CA ALA A 126 5.75 4.31 0.91
C ALA A 126 6.44 3.30 1.85
N ALA A 127 7.11 3.77 2.90
CA ALA A 127 7.69 2.88 3.91
C ALA A 127 6.60 2.02 4.58
N VAL A 128 5.47 2.63 4.93
CA VAL A 128 4.30 1.94 5.47
C VAL A 128 3.71 0.97 4.43
N SER A 129 3.55 1.42 3.19
CA SER A 129 2.99 0.60 2.10
C SER A 129 3.88 -0.60 1.77
N ALA A 130 5.20 -0.45 1.81
CA ALA A 130 6.13 -1.56 1.61
C ALA A 130 5.89 -2.69 2.62
N LEU A 131 5.73 -2.36 3.91
CA LEU A 131 5.41 -3.35 4.93
C LEU A 131 4.03 -3.99 4.69
N ILE A 132 3.01 -3.19 4.36
CA ILE A 132 1.66 -3.72 4.07
C ILE A 132 1.69 -4.67 2.87
N ILE A 133 2.42 -4.33 1.82
CA ILE A 133 2.56 -5.20 0.64
C ILE A 133 3.24 -6.52 1.03
N LEU A 134 4.30 -6.48 1.83
CA LEU A 134 4.94 -7.69 2.35
C LEU A 134 3.94 -8.52 3.19
N CYS A 135 3.17 -7.87 4.06
CA CYS A 135 2.14 -8.53 4.86
C CYS A 135 1.03 -9.14 3.99
N HIS A 136 0.60 -8.47 2.92
CA HIS A 136 -0.39 -9.04 1.98
C HIS A 136 0.09 -10.36 1.36
N PHE A 137 1.33 -10.39 0.86
CA PHE A 137 1.88 -11.56 0.20
C PHE A 137 2.35 -12.67 1.15
N THR A 138 2.53 -12.37 2.43
CA THR A 138 2.92 -13.35 3.45
C THR A 138 1.73 -13.75 4.32
N LEU A 139 1.38 -12.89 5.26
CA LEU A 139 0.31 -13.12 6.23
C LEU A 139 -1.06 -13.21 5.55
N GLY A 140 -1.36 -12.31 4.59
CA GLY A 140 -2.65 -12.28 3.89
C GLY A 140 -2.91 -13.55 3.11
N VAL A 141 -1.92 -14.02 2.33
CA VAL A 141 -2.04 -15.29 1.57
C VAL A 141 -2.13 -16.48 2.53
N PHE A 142 -1.32 -16.50 3.59
CA PHE A 142 -1.40 -17.56 4.61
C PHE A 142 -2.79 -17.65 5.28
N LEU A 143 -3.36 -16.51 5.64
CA LEU A 143 -4.68 -16.47 6.27
C LEU A 143 -5.80 -16.86 5.29
N ALA A 144 -5.69 -16.45 4.01
CA ALA A 144 -6.69 -16.76 2.99
C ALA A 144 -6.69 -18.25 2.59
N ASP A 145 -5.51 -18.79 2.28
CA ASP A 145 -5.36 -20.13 1.72
C ASP A 145 -5.04 -21.19 2.79
N ARG A 146 -4.78 -20.76 4.03
CA ARG A 146 -4.28 -21.61 5.13
C ARG A 146 -3.01 -22.38 4.77
N ARG A 147 -2.27 -21.90 3.77
CA ARG A 147 -1.00 -22.48 3.29
C ARG A 147 0.01 -21.35 3.04
N PHE A 148 1.18 -21.52 3.60
CA PHE A 148 2.30 -20.62 3.30
C PHE A 148 2.90 -21.00 1.94
N SER A 149 2.88 -20.06 0.99
CA SER A 149 3.41 -20.29 -0.35
C SER A 149 4.51 -19.29 -0.69
N LEU A 150 5.76 -19.69 -0.55
CA LEU A 150 6.91 -18.89 -0.98
C LEU A 150 6.85 -18.54 -2.49
N ASN A 151 6.25 -19.42 -3.29
CA ASN A 151 6.12 -19.20 -4.73
C ASN A 151 5.26 -17.95 -5.07
N VAL A 152 4.28 -17.62 -4.25
CA VAL A 152 3.45 -16.41 -4.44
C VAL A 152 4.28 -15.17 -4.20
N ILE A 153 5.08 -15.16 -3.13
CA ILE A 153 5.97 -14.04 -2.77
C ILE A 153 7.02 -13.84 -3.86
N LEU A 154 7.72 -14.91 -4.23
CA LEU A 154 8.81 -14.89 -5.21
C LEU A 154 8.35 -14.58 -6.66
N LYS A 155 7.06 -14.73 -6.96
CA LYS A 155 6.49 -14.32 -8.26
C LYS A 155 5.93 -12.92 -8.29
N SER A 156 5.93 -12.22 -7.15
CA SER A 156 5.36 -10.88 -7.01
C SER A 156 6.35 -9.79 -7.40
N PRO A 157 6.12 -8.99 -8.47
CA PRO A 157 7.00 -7.89 -8.84
C PRO A 157 7.16 -6.82 -7.74
N PRO A 158 6.12 -6.45 -6.94
CA PRO A 158 6.28 -5.52 -5.82
C PRO A 158 7.28 -5.99 -4.76
N PHE A 159 7.43 -7.30 -4.55
CA PHE A 159 8.42 -7.84 -3.61
C PHE A 159 9.85 -7.49 -4.03
N TYR A 160 10.18 -7.66 -5.32
CA TYR A 160 11.50 -7.28 -5.84
C TYR A 160 11.72 -5.77 -5.83
N ALA A 161 10.68 -4.99 -6.14
CA ALA A 161 10.74 -3.54 -6.08
C ALA A 161 11.07 -3.03 -4.67
N ILE A 162 10.50 -3.63 -3.62
CA ILE A 162 10.81 -3.30 -2.23
C ILE A 162 12.27 -3.62 -1.91
N ILE A 163 12.77 -4.78 -2.32
CA ILE A 163 14.18 -5.16 -2.09
C ILE A 163 15.11 -4.17 -2.78
N ILE A 164 14.87 -3.86 -4.07
CA ILE A 164 15.67 -2.90 -4.84
C ILE A 164 15.62 -1.53 -4.17
N ALA A 165 14.45 -1.05 -3.82
CA ALA A 165 14.27 0.26 -3.19
C ALA A 165 14.99 0.36 -1.83
N ILE A 166 14.96 -0.70 -1.01
CA ILE A 166 15.69 -0.74 0.26
C ILE A 166 17.22 -0.71 0.02
N ILE A 167 17.71 -1.41 -1.00
CA ILE A 167 19.14 -1.40 -1.37
C ILE A 167 19.56 0.00 -1.80
N LEU A 168 18.79 0.64 -2.70
CA LEU A 168 19.08 2.01 -3.15
C LEU A 168 19.08 2.98 -1.98
N LEU A 169 18.11 2.88 -1.10
CA LEU A 169 17.97 3.73 0.08
C LEU A 169 19.10 3.51 1.10
N TYR A 170 19.54 2.26 1.30
CA TYR A 170 20.62 1.93 2.23
C TYR A 170 21.97 2.45 1.77
N TYR A 171 22.24 2.40 0.45
CA TYR A 171 23.50 2.87 -0.14
C TYR A 171 23.44 4.33 -0.60
N ASP A 172 22.33 5.03 -0.35
CA ASP A 172 22.09 6.42 -0.76
C ASP A 172 22.29 6.63 -2.29
N LEU A 173 21.81 5.67 -3.08
CA LEU A 173 21.94 5.68 -4.54
C LEU A 173 20.72 6.33 -5.15
N GLU A 174 20.92 7.51 -5.75
CA GLU A 174 19.87 8.22 -6.49
C GLU A 174 19.49 7.48 -7.78
N LEU A 175 18.23 7.59 -8.16
CA LEU A 175 17.78 7.10 -9.46
C LEU A 175 18.34 8.00 -10.56
N PRO A 176 18.73 7.42 -11.72
CA PRO A 176 19.09 8.24 -12.88
C PRO A 176 17.92 9.15 -13.29
N GLY A 177 18.21 10.43 -13.66
CA GLY A 177 17.19 11.43 -13.96
C GLY A 177 16.23 11.12 -15.13
N PHE A 178 16.46 10.03 -15.87
CA PHE A 178 15.50 9.54 -16.88
C PHE A 178 14.44 8.58 -16.31
N VAL A 179 14.54 8.26 -15.02
CA VAL A 179 13.56 7.41 -14.28
C VAL A 179 12.62 8.27 -13.44
N GLU A 180 13.00 9.52 -13.17
CA GLU A 180 12.19 10.54 -12.51
C GLU A 180 11.15 11.12 -13.48
#